data_717dbc3d3ecd4409528aa940c342b55a
#
_entry.id   717dbc3d3ecd4409528aa940c342b55a
#
_cell.length_a   1.000
_cell.length_b   1.000
_cell.length_c   1.000
_cell.angle_alpha   90.00
_cell.angle_beta   90.00
_cell.angle_gamma   90.00
#
_symmetry.space_group_name_H-M   'P 1'
#
loop_
_entity.id
_entity.type
_entity.pdbx_description
1 polymer ?
#
loop_
_entity_poly.entity_id
_entity_poly.type
_entity_poly.pdbx_seq_one_letter_code
_entity_poly.pdbx_strand_id
1 'polypeptide(L)'
;MKYSHQEGEIRPLYSSVPKNQCFWPWAVVGSYPLAYFYLRCILFGEAGRYRGWAMTAFAVVFLLAVEAAARVCRRTAARETPLWAACWLALSVTLAVPGHFYFLGLVQELAWHLLAIWCVLARCGILAQGHTGALAPLDALAGCFTLPFGSFFARAGTVFSALRGLAVRRIGVKKWLAAMGTLVLTAVLCSFAAAQLAAADVHFAALGTWLTALWQNFWSARLLSELFNILLSLPVGAWLFGLVYGAARRDGPPCDGPAFYKALAPYKRLPRLTCGIATGALCALYSLFFALQLAEWTAAMGGPGLTAPEASAFAVDGFWELLRIQLLDIAVLAGVHFLAKRPLPKALAALFCGFGVAFALLAGAKLAAYIRLFGFTPRRVAAGWFLTVLLVWGVLLLVRVFKPIPAARIGIAVLAVSFVVLGCTDPDRRIAEATLTRWEQGTDPMLDTGVLSACGATQYSGEEKEPLLMSTTTRLVQDGWFIGRSLDDIYQLYDCYGDNQTVYTTQLDSTHTLRLTVQGNTCTAAELLTA
;
A
#
# COMPACT_ATOMS: atom_id res chain seq x y z
N MET A 1 19.50 22.14 28.81
CA MET A 1 20.30 22.70 27.72
C MET A 1 19.62 23.98 27.27
N LYS A 2 20.31 25.11 27.42
CA LYS A 2 19.87 26.44 27.00
C LYS A 2 19.89 26.46 25.47
N TYR A 3 18.75 26.58 24.83
CA TYR A 3 18.70 27.03 23.46
C TYR A 3 19.08 28.51 23.46
N SER A 4 20.22 28.85 22.90
CA SER A 4 20.54 30.22 22.57
C SER A 4 19.55 30.66 21.51
N HIS A 5 18.67 31.59 21.88
CA HIS A 5 17.94 32.41 20.93
C HIS A 5 18.96 33.28 20.19
N GLN A 6 19.44 32.82 19.03
CA GLN A 6 19.79 33.72 17.96
C GLN A 6 18.48 34.07 17.27
N GLU A 7 17.97 35.24 17.52
CA GLU A 7 17.03 35.95 16.65
C GLU A 7 17.76 36.26 15.33
N GLY A 8 17.97 35.23 14.53
CA GLY A 8 18.28 35.39 13.12
C GLY A 8 16.96 35.65 12.42
N GLU A 9 16.82 36.76 11.72
CA GLU A 9 15.76 37.07 10.80
C GLU A 9 15.26 35.81 10.12
N ILE A 10 14.02 35.43 10.40
CA ILE A 10 13.31 34.38 9.66
C ILE A 10 13.13 34.97 8.25
N ARG A 11 14.13 34.81 7.39
CA ARG A 11 13.92 35.02 5.96
C ARG A 11 12.78 34.10 5.58
N PRO A 12 11.69 34.65 5.00
CA PRO A 12 10.63 33.79 4.51
C PRO A 12 11.27 32.79 3.54
N LEU A 13 11.23 31.52 3.88
CA LEU A 13 11.75 30.40 3.07
C LEU A 13 11.04 30.27 1.71
N TYR A 14 10.14 31.20 1.41
CA TYR A 14 9.25 31.20 0.28
C TYR A 14 9.34 32.54 -0.45
N SER A 15 10.18 32.56 -1.49
CA SER A 15 10.13 33.64 -2.47
C SER A 15 8.80 33.57 -3.22
N SER A 16 8.21 34.75 -3.48
CA SER A 16 7.01 34.86 -4.32
C SER A 16 7.17 34.00 -5.58
N VAL A 17 6.34 32.96 -5.68
CA VAL A 17 6.39 32.01 -6.80
C VAL A 17 6.19 32.76 -8.11
N PRO A 18 7.12 32.72 -9.07
CA PRO A 18 6.93 33.33 -10.37
C PRO A 18 5.65 32.77 -11.00
N LYS A 19 4.72 33.61 -11.40
CA LYS A 19 3.53 33.22 -12.13
C LYS A 19 3.92 32.76 -13.53
N ASN A 20 4.48 31.56 -13.65
CA ASN A 20 4.80 30.97 -14.95
C ASN A 20 3.50 30.48 -15.59
N GLN A 21 2.83 31.39 -16.30
CA GLN A 21 1.48 31.20 -16.84
C GLN A 21 1.42 30.10 -17.92
N CYS A 22 2.56 29.75 -18.55
CA CYS A 22 2.57 28.79 -19.67
C CYS A 22 2.63 27.32 -19.24
N PHE A 23 3.23 26.98 -18.11
CA PHE A 23 3.43 25.57 -17.69
C PHE A 23 2.12 24.88 -17.29
N TRP A 24 1.30 25.54 -16.48
CA TRP A 24 0.12 24.90 -15.88
C TRP A 24 -0.96 24.46 -16.89
N PRO A 25 -1.25 25.21 -17.98
CA PRO A 25 -2.13 24.71 -19.02
C PRO A 25 -1.67 23.40 -19.64
N TRP A 26 -0.35 23.26 -19.92
CA TRP A 26 0.22 22.01 -20.44
C TRP A 26 0.19 20.88 -19.41
N ALA A 27 0.47 21.19 -18.16
CA ALA A 27 0.34 20.22 -17.06
C ALA A 27 -1.09 19.70 -16.91
N VAL A 28 -2.09 20.57 -17.09
CA VAL A 28 -3.51 20.17 -17.12
C VAL A 28 -3.76 19.21 -18.27
N VAL A 29 -3.35 19.56 -19.51
CA VAL A 29 -3.55 18.68 -20.68
C VAL A 29 -2.92 17.31 -20.43
N GLY A 30 -1.68 17.25 -19.96
CA GLY A 30 -0.98 15.99 -19.64
C GLY A 30 -1.60 15.21 -18.50
N SER A 31 -2.33 15.86 -17.58
CA SER A 31 -2.97 15.19 -16.45
C SER A 31 -4.18 14.34 -16.85
N TYR A 32 -4.81 14.58 -18.00
CA TYR A 32 -5.96 13.79 -18.46
C TYR A 32 -5.55 12.35 -18.86
N PRO A 33 -4.60 12.15 -19.81
CA PRO A 33 -4.16 10.80 -20.16
C PRO A 33 -3.51 10.08 -18.98
N LEU A 34 -2.78 10.79 -18.12
CA LEU A 34 -2.16 10.20 -16.94
C LEU A 34 -3.21 9.71 -15.93
N ALA A 35 -4.26 10.48 -15.70
CA ALA A 35 -5.36 10.07 -14.80
C ALA A 35 -6.17 8.91 -15.37
N TYR A 36 -6.43 8.91 -16.67
CA TYR A 36 -7.12 7.82 -17.35
C TYR A 36 -6.28 6.52 -17.30
N PHE A 37 -4.97 6.63 -17.58
CA PHE A 37 -4.04 5.51 -17.46
C PHE A 37 -4.01 4.94 -16.03
N TYR A 38 -3.89 5.82 -15.03
CA TYR A 38 -3.91 5.42 -13.62
C TYR A 38 -5.20 4.67 -13.26
N LEU A 39 -6.35 5.22 -13.63
CA LEU A 39 -7.64 4.62 -13.33
C LEU A 39 -7.77 3.24 -13.97
N ARG A 40 -7.54 3.16 -15.26
CA ARG A 40 -7.77 1.95 -16.07
C ARG A 40 -6.76 0.85 -15.73
N CYS A 41 -5.47 1.18 -15.80
CA CYS A 41 -4.42 0.17 -15.70
C CYS A 41 -4.07 -0.19 -14.26
N ILE A 42 -4.19 0.76 -13.32
CA ILE A 42 -3.75 0.56 -11.94
C ILE A 42 -4.95 0.30 -11.01
N LEU A 43 -5.92 1.21 -10.98
CA LEU A 43 -7.03 1.12 -10.03
C LEU A 43 -8.00 -0.01 -10.40
N PHE A 44 -8.40 -0.12 -11.67
CA PHE A 44 -9.29 -1.19 -12.14
C PHE A 44 -8.54 -2.46 -12.58
N GLY A 45 -7.20 -2.42 -12.64
CA GLY A 45 -6.39 -3.60 -12.94
C GLY A 45 -6.55 -4.16 -14.36
N GLU A 46 -7.08 -3.37 -15.31
CA GLU A 46 -7.28 -3.83 -16.70
C GLU A 46 -5.96 -4.18 -17.42
N ALA A 47 -4.81 -3.82 -16.83
CA ALA A 47 -3.51 -4.21 -17.34
C ALA A 47 -3.17 -5.70 -17.03
N GLY A 48 -3.99 -6.42 -16.23
CA GLY A 48 -3.76 -7.80 -15.87
C GLY A 48 -2.34 -8.03 -15.32
N ARG A 49 -1.63 -9.01 -15.82
CA ARG A 49 -0.22 -9.32 -15.45
C ARG A 49 0.76 -8.15 -15.64
N TYR A 50 0.44 -7.16 -16.46
CA TYR A 50 1.28 -5.97 -16.67
C TYR A 50 0.97 -4.83 -15.70
N ARG A 51 0.07 -5.03 -14.70
CA ARG A 51 -0.34 -4.00 -13.74
C ARG A 51 0.86 -3.42 -12.98
N GLY A 52 1.76 -4.24 -12.51
CA GLY A 52 2.98 -3.79 -11.83
C GLY A 52 3.89 -2.94 -12.72
N TRP A 53 4.06 -3.32 -14.00
CA TRP A 53 4.78 -2.50 -14.98
C TRP A 53 4.06 -1.18 -15.28
N ALA A 54 2.72 -1.18 -15.31
CA ALA A 54 1.94 0.04 -15.43
C ALA A 54 2.15 0.96 -14.21
N MET A 55 2.21 0.40 -12.99
CA MET A 55 2.55 1.14 -11.77
C MET A 55 3.96 1.74 -11.84
N THR A 56 4.93 0.99 -12.35
CA THR A 56 6.31 1.48 -12.54
C THR A 56 6.37 2.61 -13.57
N ALA A 57 5.72 2.45 -14.71
CA ALA A 57 5.64 3.49 -15.74
C ALA A 57 4.96 4.76 -15.22
N PHE A 58 3.85 4.60 -14.50
CA PHE A 58 3.16 5.72 -13.84
C PHE A 58 4.09 6.43 -12.85
N ALA A 59 4.80 5.69 -12.00
CA ALA A 59 5.71 6.26 -10.99
C ALA A 59 6.79 7.12 -11.64
N VAL A 60 7.40 6.65 -12.73
CA VAL A 60 8.43 7.41 -13.48
C VAL A 60 7.83 8.69 -14.07
N VAL A 61 6.71 8.59 -14.80
CA VAL A 61 6.07 9.75 -15.43
C VAL A 61 5.59 10.76 -14.38
N PHE A 62 5.02 10.28 -13.29
CA PHE A 62 4.54 11.14 -12.21
C PHE A 62 5.70 11.85 -11.49
N LEU A 63 6.82 11.15 -11.22
CA LEU A 63 8.04 11.79 -10.65
C LEU A 63 8.57 12.88 -11.57
N LEU A 64 8.62 12.64 -12.89
CA LEU A 64 9.03 13.66 -13.87
C LEU A 64 8.09 14.87 -13.86
N ALA A 65 6.78 14.65 -13.75
CA ALA A 65 5.79 15.73 -13.66
C ALA A 65 5.95 16.53 -12.37
N VAL A 66 6.18 15.86 -11.23
CA VAL A 66 6.47 16.51 -9.93
C VAL A 66 7.76 17.31 -9.99
N GLU A 67 8.82 16.74 -10.58
CA GLU A 67 10.10 17.42 -10.76
C GLU A 67 9.96 18.68 -11.62
N ALA A 68 9.25 18.59 -12.75
CA ALA A 68 8.99 19.73 -13.62
C ALA A 68 8.19 20.83 -12.89
N ALA A 69 7.13 20.47 -12.17
CA ALA A 69 6.34 21.41 -11.37
C ALA A 69 7.17 22.10 -10.28
N ALA A 70 7.99 21.32 -9.56
CA ALA A 70 8.85 21.83 -8.50
C ALA A 70 9.94 22.78 -9.04
N ARG A 71 10.55 22.46 -10.19
CA ARG A 71 11.55 23.35 -10.84
C ARG A 71 10.91 24.65 -11.33
N VAL A 72 9.76 24.57 -11.99
CA VAL A 72 9.05 25.76 -12.47
C VAL A 72 8.65 26.68 -11.31
N CYS A 73 8.23 26.10 -10.20
CA CYS A 73 7.89 26.84 -8.98
C CYS A 73 9.11 27.15 -8.08
N ARG A 74 10.34 26.80 -8.50
CA ARG A 74 11.58 26.99 -7.77
C ARG A 74 11.55 26.45 -6.34
N ARG A 75 10.93 25.26 -6.16
CA ARG A 75 10.83 24.60 -4.86
C ARG A 75 12.15 23.94 -4.47
N THR A 76 12.54 24.10 -3.21
CA THR A 76 13.70 23.43 -2.62
C THR A 76 13.30 22.05 -2.13
N ALA A 77 14.02 21.02 -2.54
CA ALA A 77 13.77 19.65 -2.11
C ALA A 77 14.28 19.41 -0.68
N ALA A 78 13.55 18.60 0.08
CA ALA A 78 14.08 18.05 1.33
C ALA A 78 15.28 17.13 1.02
N ARG A 79 16.25 17.06 1.94
CA ARG A 79 17.48 16.24 1.76
C ARG A 79 17.19 14.75 1.55
N GLU A 80 16.07 14.28 2.02
CA GLU A 80 15.63 12.87 1.95
C GLU A 80 14.80 12.53 0.70
N THR A 81 14.53 13.51 -0.17
CA THR A 81 13.77 13.29 -1.41
C THR A 81 14.31 12.13 -2.26
N PRO A 82 15.63 11.96 -2.47
CA PRO A 82 16.16 10.83 -3.25
C PRO A 82 15.83 9.47 -2.63
N LEU A 83 15.87 9.37 -1.29
CA LEU A 83 15.52 8.15 -0.57
C LEU A 83 14.07 7.73 -0.84
N TRP A 84 13.13 8.68 -0.72
CA TRP A 84 11.71 8.40 -0.92
C TRP A 84 11.40 8.05 -2.37
N ALA A 85 12.01 8.75 -3.33
CA ALA A 85 11.88 8.43 -4.75
C ALA A 85 12.45 7.04 -5.06
N ALA A 86 13.61 6.69 -4.50
CA ALA A 86 14.21 5.37 -4.66
C ALA A 86 13.33 4.27 -4.03
N CYS A 87 12.80 4.47 -2.83
CA CYS A 87 11.87 3.53 -2.19
C CYS A 87 10.60 3.33 -3.03
N TRP A 88 10.03 4.41 -3.57
CA TRP A 88 8.83 4.31 -4.39
C TRP A 88 9.07 3.58 -5.71
N LEU A 89 10.15 3.91 -6.42
CA LEU A 89 10.52 3.21 -7.65
C LEU A 89 10.88 1.74 -7.38
N ALA A 90 11.63 1.46 -6.32
CA ALA A 90 11.96 0.09 -5.96
C ALA A 90 10.70 -0.72 -5.62
N LEU A 91 9.76 -0.15 -4.84
CA LEU A 91 8.47 -0.81 -4.56
C LEU A 91 7.65 -1.02 -5.85
N SER A 92 7.68 -0.07 -6.79
CA SER A 92 7.02 -0.22 -8.10
C SER A 92 7.59 -1.40 -8.88
N VAL A 93 8.91 -1.55 -8.89
CA VAL A 93 9.60 -2.66 -9.57
C VAL A 93 9.31 -3.99 -8.86
N THR A 94 9.27 -4.03 -7.52
CA THR A 94 8.91 -5.28 -6.81
C THR A 94 7.50 -5.74 -7.13
N LEU A 95 6.56 -4.82 -7.31
CA LEU A 95 5.19 -5.14 -7.74
C LEU A 95 5.10 -5.56 -9.23
N ALA A 96 6.12 -5.23 -10.03
CA ALA A 96 6.17 -5.59 -11.46
C ALA A 96 6.80 -6.97 -11.71
N VAL A 97 7.61 -7.46 -10.77
CA VAL A 97 8.32 -8.73 -10.89
C VAL A 97 7.52 -9.83 -10.19
N PRO A 98 7.38 -11.04 -10.81
CA PRO A 98 6.82 -12.20 -10.13
C PRO A 98 7.68 -12.52 -8.90
N GLY A 99 7.13 -12.37 -7.71
CA GLY A 99 7.89 -12.55 -6.46
C GLY A 99 7.55 -11.54 -5.38
N HIS A 100 6.62 -10.60 -5.65
CA HIS A 100 6.09 -9.75 -4.61
C HIS A 100 5.37 -10.57 -3.54
N PHE A 101 5.38 -10.09 -2.30
CA PHE A 101 4.77 -10.78 -1.17
C PHE A 101 3.23 -10.72 -1.25
N TYR A 102 2.61 -11.77 -1.79
CA TYR A 102 1.16 -11.84 -2.05
C TYR A 102 0.32 -11.54 -0.81
N PHE A 103 0.73 -12.09 0.35
CA PHE A 103 0.04 -11.86 1.62
C PHE A 103 -0.04 -10.36 2.01
N LEU A 104 0.93 -9.56 1.63
CA LEU A 104 0.97 -8.11 1.89
C LEU A 104 0.61 -7.27 0.66
N GLY A 105 0.07 -7.85 -0.40
CA GLY A 105 -0.22 -7.14 -1.66
C GLY A 105 -1.00 -5.85 -1.48
N LEU A 106 -2.12 -5.88 -0.74
CA LEU A 106 -2.89 -4.68 -0.42
C LEU A 106 -2.06 -3.63 0.36
N VAL A 107 -1.25 -4.07 1.32
CA VAL A 107 -0.41 -3.16 2.12
C VAL A 107 0.69 -2.55 1.25
N GLN A 108 1.25 -3.32 0.32
CA GLN A 108 2.23 -2.84 -0.66
C GLN A 108 1.62 -1.79 -1.59
N GLU A 109 0.42 -2.01 -2.08
CA GLU A 109 -0.31 -1.01 -2.90
C GLU A 109 -0.60 0.27 -2.11
N LEU A 110 -1.08 0.16 -0.88
CA LEU A 110 -1.31 1.32 -0.01
C LEU A 110 -0.01 2.08 0.28
N ALA A 111 1.07 1.35 0.57
CA ALA A 111 2.41 1.93 0.77
C ALA A 111 2.92 2.62 -0.50
N TRP A 112 2.66 2.05 -1.68
CA TRP A 112 3.01 2.64 -2.96
C TRP A 112 2.33 4.00 -3.17
N HIS A 113 1.03 4.11 -2.87
CA HIS A 113 0.30 5.39 -2.94
C HIS A 113 0.80 6.40 -1.90
N LEU A 114 1.08 5.94 -0.69
CA LEU A 114 1.60 6.80 0.37
C LEU A 114 3.01 7.33 0.04
N LEU A 115 3.88 6.49 -0.53
CA LEU A 115 5.21 6.91 -0.99
C LEU A 115 5.13 7.91 -2.13
N ALA A 116 4.17 7.78 -3.06
CA ALA A 116 3.91 8.77 -4.10
C ALA A 116 3.62 10.15 -3.51
N ILE A 117 2.69 10.21 -2.54
CA ILE A 117 2.35 11.43 -1.81
C ILE A 117 3.58 11.98 -1.10
N TRP A 118 4.33 11.11 -0.42
CA TRP A 118 5.53 11.48 0.32
C TRP A 118 6.62 12.10 -0.59
N CYS A 119 6.80 11.52 -1.78
CA CYS A 119 7.70 12.07 -2.79
C CYS A 119 7.30 13.50 -3.19
N VAL A 120 6.00 13.77 -3.38
CA VAL A 120 5.51 15.12 -3.70
C VAL A 120 5.82 16.10 -2.56
N LEU A 121 5.50 15.73 -1.31
CA LEU A 121 5.72 16.59 -0.15
C LEU A 121 7.21 16.88 0.05
N ALA A 122 8.05 15.85 0.00
CA ALA A 122 9.50 15.97 0.18
C ALA A 122 10.16 16.77 -0.96
N ARG A 123 9.73 16.53 -2.23
CA ARG A 123 10.28 17.24 -3.39
C ARG A 123 9.87 18.72 -3.41
N CYS A 124 8.68 19.04 -2.97
CA CYS A 124 8.22 20.42 -2.86
C CYS A 124 8.66 21.12 -1.57
N GLY A 125 9.30 20.40 -0.63
CA GLY A 125 9.81 20.96 0.63
C GLY A 125 8.72 21.45 1.58
N ILE A 126 7.54 20.81 1.57
CA ILE A 126 6.37 21.22 2.35
C ILE A 126 6.03 20.25 3.50
N LEU A 127 6.99 19.44 3.93
CA LEU A 127 6.86 18.65 5.15
C LEU A 127 6.78 19.56 6.39
N ALA A 128 5.98 19.21 7.38
CA ALA A 128 5.66 20.02 8.57
C ALA A 128 6.88 20.53 9.36
N GLN A 129 7.98 19.78 9.33
CA GLN A 129 9.23 20.13 9.97
C GLN A 129 10.37 20.39 8.96
N GLY A 130 10.06 20.52 7.66
CA GLY A 130 11.03 20.56 6.58
C GLY A 130 11.74 19.22 6.30
N HIS A 131 11.38 18.18 7.06
CA HIS A 131 11.87 16.81 6.94
C HIS A 131 10.86 15.83 7.53
N THR A 132 10.96 14.55 7.18
CA THR A 132 10.19 13.47 7.81
C THR A 132 10.51 13.38 9.30
N GLY A 133 9.50 13.36 10.14
CA GLY A 133 9.69 13.39 11.59
C GLY A 133 8.48 12.92 12.38
N ALA A 134 8.36 13.37 13.63
CA ALA A 134 7.28 12.98 14.53
C ALA A 134 5.88 13.44 14.05
N LEU A 135 5.81 14.42 13.15
CA LEU A 135 4.56 14.90 12.54
C LEU A 135 4.23 14.21 11.20
N ALA A 136 4.91 13.12 10.87
CA ALA A 136 4.66 12.34 9.66
C ALA A 136 3.18 11.93 9.48
N PRO A 137 2.41 11.55 10.50
CA PRO A 137 0.97 11.28 10.34
C PRO A 137 0.18 12.50 9.86
N LEU A 138 0.55 13.71 10.31
CA LEU A 138 -0.09 14.95 9.87
C LEU A 138 0.31 15.30 8.44
N ASP A 139 1.57 15.05 8.05
CA ASP A 139 2.03 15.19 6.67
C ASP A 139 1.27 14.25 5.74
N ALA A 140 1.08 12.98 6.16
CA ALA A 140 0.30 12.01 5.40
C ALA A 140 -1.16 12.46 5.21
N LEU A 141 -1.83 12.88 6.29
CA LEU A 141 -3.20 13.41 6.22
C LEU A 141 -3.29 14.65 5.33
N ALA A 142 -2.34 15.56 5.46
CA ALA A 142 -2.29 16.75 4.63
C ALA A 142 -2.08 16.44 3.15
N GLY A 143 -1.21 15.49 2.84
CA GLY A 143 -0.96 15.01 1.47
C GLY A 143 -2.14 14.25 0.88
N CYS A 144 -2.82 13.42 1.66
CA CYS A 144 -3.99 12.67 1.19
C CYS A 144 -5.23 13.56 0.98
N PHE A 145 -5.43 14.55 1.85
CA PHE A 145 -6.69 15.31 1.91
C PHE A 145 -6.50 16.81 1.68
N THR A 146 -5.71 17.48 2.51
CA THR A 146 -5.68 18.96 2.52
C THR A 146 -5.19 19.55 1.20
N LEU A 147 -4.11 19.00 0.62
CA LEU A 147 -3.54 19.51 -0.63
C LEU A 147 -4.41 19.18 -1.85
N PRO A 148 -4.81 17.90 -2.06
CA PRO A 148 -5.61 17.55 -3.22
C PRO A 148 -6.97 18.26 -3.22
N PHE A 149 -7.69 18.20 -2.08
CA PHE A 149 -9.03 18.79 -2.00
C PHE A 149 -8.99 20.32 -1.92
N GLY A 150 -8.01 20.92 -1.26
CA GLY A 150 -7.81 22.36 -1.24
C GLY A 150 -7.49 22.96 -2.62
N SER A 151 -6.96 22.15 -3.54
CA SER A 151 -6.65 22.54 -4.91
C SER A 151 -7.45 21.77 -5.96
N PHE A 152 -8.53 21.06 -5.56
CA PHE A 152 -9.30 20.16 -6.42
C PHE A 152 -9.82 20.85 -7.69
N PHE A 153 -10.36 22.05 -7.55
CA PHE A 153 -10.89 22.83 -8.67
C PHE A 153 -9.83 23.62 -9.43
N ALA A 154 -8.56 23.58 -9.03
CA ALA A 154 -7.47 24.30 -9.70
C ALA A 154 -7.30 23.83 -11.16
N ARG A 155 -7.51 22.53 -11.43
CA ARG A 155 -7.50 21.96 -12.78
C ARG A 155 -8.58 22.59 -13.66
N ALA A 156 -9.83 22.58 -13.20
CA ALA A 156 -10.94 23.19 -13.92
C ALA A 156 -10.75 24.70 -14.07
N GLY A 157 -10.31 25.40 -13.01
CA GLY A 157 -9.99 26.81 -13.04
C GLY A 157 -8.89 27.17 -14.05
N THR A 158 -7.87 26.33 -14.18
CA THR A 158 -6.79 26.52 -15.17
C THR A 158 -7.31 26.33 -16.60
N VAL A 159 -8.12 25.28 -16.85
CA VAL A 159 -8.80 25.07 -18.14
C VAL A 159 -9.67 26.26 -18.48
N PHE A 160 -10.52 26.69 -17.54
CA PHE A 160 -11.44 27.78 -17.75
C PHE A 160 -10.72 29.11 -18.02
N SER A 161 -9.62 29.39 -17.31
CA SER A 161 -8.80 30.58 -17.55
C SER A 161 -8.11 30.58 -18.92
N ALA A 162 -7.61 29.39 -19.34
CA ALA A 162 -7.01 29.21 -20.66
C ALA A 162 -8.06 29.38 -21.78
N LEU A 163 -9.23 28.74 -21.63
CA LEU A 163 -10.35 28.90 -22.57
C LEU A 163 -10.87 30.33 -22.61
N ARG A 164 -10.96 31.00 -21.46
CA ARG A 164 -11.35 32.43 -21.40
C ARG A 164 -10.36 33.32 -22.15
N GLY A 165 -9.07 33.07 -22.04
CA GLY A 165 -8.01 33.73 -22.79
C GLY A 165 -8.15 33.54 -24.32
N LEU A 166 -8.61 32.35 -24.75
CA LEU A 166 -8.89 32.03 -26.14
C LEU A 166 -10.27 32.55 -26.61
N ALA A 167 -11.29 32.42 -25.76
CA ALA A 167 -12.69 32.76 -26.10
C ALA A 167 -12.97 34.28 -26.07
N VAL A 168 -12.30 35.03 -25.19
CA VAL A 168 -12.43 36.51 -25.16
C VAL A 168 -11.95 37.15 -26.49
N ARG A 169 -11.19 36.40 -27.28
CA ARG A 169 -10.83 36.86 -28.64
C ARG A 169 -11.88 36.59 -29.72
N ARG A 170 -12.87 35.71 -29.55
CA ARG A 170 -13.78 35.34 -30.64
C ARG A 170 -15.27 35.07 -30.30
N ILE A 171 -15.65 34.55 -29.12
CA ILE A 171 -17.07 34.23 -28.85
C ILE A 171 -17.39 34.42 -27.36
N GLY A 172 -18.29 35.36 -27.02
CA GLY A 172 -18.73 35.54 -25.63
C GLY A 172 -19.43 34.29 -25.06
N VAL A 173 -19.17 33.94 -23.79
CA VAL A 173 -19.74 32.79 -23.07
C VAL A 173 -21.26 32.66 -23.23
N LYS A 174 -21.97 33.83 -23.30
CA LYS A 174 -23.42 33.85 -23.54
C LYS A 174 -23.80 33.29 -24.91
N LYS A 175 -23.01 33.54 -25.97
CA LYS A 175 -23.25 33.00 -27.30
C LYS A 175 -22.96 31.49 -27.34
N TRP A 176 -21.97 31.00 -26.58
CA TRP A 176 -21.66 29.57 -26.49
C TRP A 176 -22.75 28.80 -25.74
N LEU A 177 -23.24 29.32 -24.62
CA LEU A 177 -24.38 28.75 -23.87
C LEU A 177 -25.67 28.76 -24.71
N ALA A 178 -25.91 29.83 -25.46
CA ALA A 178 -27.06 29.91 -26.38
C ALA A 178 -26.92 28.85 -27.51
N ALA A 179 -25.74 28.70 -28.11
CA ALA A 179 -25.48 27.68 -29.13
C ALA A 179 -25.66 26.24 -28.60
N MET A 180 -25.18 25.93 -27.39
CA MET A 180 -25.41 24.64 -26.74
C MET A 180 -26.88 24.39 -26.41
N GLY A 181 -27.56 25.41 -25.89
CA GLY A 181 -29.01 25.35 -25.64
C GLY A 181 -29.81 25.10 -26.92
N THR A 182 -29.43 25.79 -28.00
CA THR A 182 -30.06 25.60 -29.33
C THR A 182 -29.80 24.19 -29.86
N LEU A 183 -28.58 23.65 -29.71
CA LEU A 183 -28.24 22.27 -30.13
C LEU A 183 -29.08 21.23 -29.38
N VAL A 184 -29.20 21.35 -28.05
CA VAL A 184 -30.00 20.45 -27.23
C VAL A 184 -31.48 20.54 -27.61
N LEU A 185 -32.03 21.76 -27.78
CA LEU A 185 -33.40 21.97 -28.18
C LEU A 185 -33.67 21.38 -29.57
N THR A 186 -32.76 21.60 -30.52
CA THR A 186 -32.86 21.01 -31.87
C THR A 186 -32.84 19.47 -31.81
N ALA A 187 -31.98 18.88 -31.02
CA ALA A 187 -31.93 17.43 -30.85
C ALA A 187 -33.24 16.87 -30.28
N VAL A 188 -33.84 17.54 -29.29
CA VAL A 188 -35.12 17.15 -28.71
C VAL A 188 -36.24 17.26 -29.74
N LEU A 189 -36.31 18.38 -30.48
CA LEU A 189 -37.31 18.58 -31.53
C LEU A 189 -37.19 17.58 -32.68
N CYS A 190 -35.96 17.31 -33.13
CA CYS A 190 -35.70 16.29 -34.15
C CYS A 190 -36.07 14.87 -33.68
N SER A 191 -35.79 14.54 -32.42
CA SER A 191 -36.18 13.24 -31.84
C SER A 191 -37.70 13.09 -31.78
N PHE A 192 -38.39 14.13 -31.36
CA PHE A 192 -39.86 14.13 -31.34
C PHE A 192 -40.47 14.02 -32.75
N ALA A 193 -39.98 14.81 -33.71
CA ALA A 193 -40.43 14.75 -35.10
C ALA A 193 -40.16 13.37 -35.72
N ALA A 194 -38.99 12.78 -35.47
CA ALA A 194 -38.63 11.45 -35.95
C ALA A 194 -39.59 10.37 -35.39
N ALA A 195 -39.94 10.46 -34.09
CA ALA A 195 -40.92 9.55 -33.49
C ALA A 195 -42.30 9.63 -34.12
N GLN A 196 -42.79 10.84 -34.45
CA GLN A 196 -44.09 11.04 -35.13
C GLN A 196 -44.05 10.54 -36.59
N LEU A 197 -42.97 10.77 -37.32
CA LEU A 197 -42.78 10.29 -38.68
C LEU A 197 -42.69 8.72 -38.73
N ALA A 198 -42.01 8.12 -37.78
CA ALA A 198 -41.95 6.65 -37.66
C ALA A 198 -43.28 6.02 -37.34
N ALA A 199 -44.17 6.73 -36.64
CA ALA A 199 -45.55 6.30 -36.41
C ALA A 199 -46.47 6.44 -37.66
N ALA A 200 -46.12 7.36 -38.58
CA ALA A 200 -46.94 7.66 -39.76
C ALA A 200 -46.56 6.86 -41.00
N ASP A 201 -45.33 6.36 -41.15
CA ASP A 201 -44.84 5.64 -42.33
C ASP A 201 -43.96 4.42 -41.95
N VAL A 202 -44.32 3.26 -42.52
CA VAL A 202 -43.61 1.99 -42.30
C VAL A 202 -42.16 2.02 -42.81
N HIS A 203 -41.89 2.73 -43.90
CA HIS A 203 -40.52 2.87 -44.44
C HIS A 203 -39.66 3.77 -43.54
N PHE A 204 -40.28 4.80 -42.94
CA PHE A 204 -39.61 5.64 -41.96
C PHE A 204 -39.39 4.93 -40.62
N ALA A 205 -40.32 4.02 -40.25
CA ALA A 205 -40.14 3.14 -39.10
C ALA A 205 -38.96 2.16 -39.29
N ALA A 206 -38.80 1.61 -40.51
CA ALA A 206 -37.62 0.78 -40.85
C ALA A 206 -36.29 1.55 -40.77
N LEU A 207 -36.28 2.82 -41.16
CA LEU A 207 -35.13 3.72 -40.97
C LEU A 207 -34.90 3.96 -39.48
N GLY A 208 -35.93 4.09 -38.68
CA GLY A 208 -35.88 4.22 -37.23
C GLY A 208 -35.29 2.98 -36.55
N THR A 209 -35.65 1.79 -36.99
CA THR A 209 -35.08 0.53 -36.46
C THR A 209 -33.61 0.38 -36.84
N TRP A 210 -33.21 0.78 -38.05
CA TRP A 210 -31.80 0.82 -38.48
C TRP A 210 -31.00 1.85 -37.67
N LEU A 211 -31.53 3.06 -37.45
CA LEU A 211 -30.91 4.06 -36.60
C LEU A 211 -30.81 3.62 -35.13
N THR A 212 -31.81 2.94 -34.60
CA THR A 212 -31.75 2.37 -33.24
C THR A 212 -30.76 1.24 -33.14
N ALA A 213 -30.62 0.40 -34.16
CA ALA A 213 -29.59 -0.63 -34.21
C ALA A 213 -28.17 -0.01 -34.31
N LEU A 214 -28.00 1.03 -35.15
CA LEU A 214 -26.77 1.83 -35.15
C LEU A 214 -26.50 2.48 -33.80
N TRP A 215 -27.51 3.04 -33.15
CA TRP A 215 -27.42 3.66 -31.84
C TRP A 215 -27.06 2.64 -30.76
N GLN A 216 -27.67 1.46 -30.76
CA GLN A 216 -27.35 0.36 -29.85
C GLN A 216 -25.95 -0.20 -30.09
N ASN A 217 -25.53 -0.33 -31.35
CA ASN A 217 -24.16 -0.71 -31.70
C ASN A 217 -23.14 0.38 -31.31
N PHE A 218 -23.51 1.64 -31.45
CA PHE A 218 -22.67 2.77 -31.03
C PHE A 218 -22.56 2.83 -29.49
N TRP A 219 -23.66 2.60 -28.77
CA TRP A 219 -23.69 2.48 -27.31
C TRP A 219 -23.40 1.05 -26.84
N SER A 220 -22.46 0.38 -27.47
CA SER A 220 -22.01 -0.94 -27.00
C SER A 220 -21.59 -0.85 -25.53
N ALA A 221 -21.74 -1.98 -24.80
CA ALA A 221 -21.33 -2.07 -23.39
C ALA A 221 -19.88 -1.60 -23.20
N ARG A 222 -19.03 -1.84 -24.20
CA ARG A 222 -17.63 -1.38 -24.23
C ARG A 222 -17.50 0.14 -24.29
N LEU A 223 -18.28 0.82 -25.15
CA LEU A 223 -18.24 2.28 -25.24
C LEU A 223 -18.74 2.93 -23.96
N LEU A 224 -19.81 2.38 -23.36
CA LEU A 224 -20.36 2.88 -22.10
C LEU A 224 -19.33 2.72 -20.96
N SER A 225 -18.63 1.58 -20.91
CA SER A 225 -17.54 1.36 -19.98
C SER A 225 -16.40 2.36 -20.17
N GLU A 226 -15.99 2.63 -21.42
CA GLU A 226 -14.93 3.62 -21.71
C GLU A 226 -15.35 5.05 -21.33
N LEU A 227 -16.60 5.42 -21.60
CA LEU A 227 -17.13 6.72 -21.19
C LEU A 227 -17.18 6.86 -19.66
N PHE A 228 -17.58 5.78 -18.97
CA PHE A 228 -17.55 5.73 -17.52
C PHE A 228 -16.12 5.90 -16.98
N ASN A 229 -15.15 5.20 -17.57
CA ASN A 229 -13.74 5.32 -17.21
C ASN A 229 -13.20 6.74 -17.44
N ILE A 230 -13.55 7.37 -18.57
CA ILE A 230 -13.19 8.77 -18.86
C ILE A 230 -13.83 9.69 -17.82
N LEU A 231 -15.13 9.55 -17.54
CA LEU A 231 -15.84 10.38 -16.57
C LEU A 231 -15.24 10.27 -15.17
N LEU A 232 -14.95 9.03 -14.73
CA LEU A 232 -14.36 8.77 -13.42
C LEU A 232 -12.89 9.23 -13.34
N SER A 233 -12.17 9.27 -14.47
CA SER A 233 -10.81 9.82 -14.51
C SER A 233 -10.75 11.33 -14.23
N LEU A 234 -11.87 12.06 -14.39
CA LEU A 234 -11.92 13.49 -14.13
C LEU A 234 -11.68 13.83 -12.65
N PRO A 235 -12.43 13.29 -11.67
CA PRO A 235 -12.17 13.53 -10.26
C PRO A 235 -10.84 12.96 -9.78
N VAL A 236 -10.44 11.78 -10.27
CA VAL A 236 -9.13 11.18 -9.95
C VAL A 236 -8.00 12.08 -10.43
N GLY A 237 -8.09 12.57 -11.67
CA GLY A 237 -7.10 13.50 -12.22
C GLY A 237 -7.11 14.86 -11.53
N ALA A 238 -8.27 15.33 -11.05
CA ALA A 238 -8.37 16.56 -10.28
C ALA A 238 -7.66 16.37 -8.91
N TRP A 239 -7.76 15.19 -8.30
CA TRP A 239 -7.06 14.86 -7.07
C TRP A 239 -5.54 14.80 -7.29
N LEU A 240 -5.07 14.06 -8.31
CA LEU A 240 -3.64 13.94 -8.65
C LEU A 240 -3.04 15.31 -9.00
N PHE A 241 -3.71 16.07 -9.85
CA PHE A 241 -3.28 17.42 -10.22
C PHE A 241 -3.31 18.36 -9.03
N GLY A 242 -4.37 18.28 -8.20
CA GLY A 242 -4.53 19.09 -7.00
C GLY A 242 -3.42 18.86 -5.98
N LEU A 243 -2.96 17.62 -5.82
CA LEU A 243 -1.82 17.26 -4.97
C LEU A 243 -0.55 17.97 -5.44
N VAL A 244 -0.20 17.84 -6.73
CA VAL A 244 1.03 18.43 -7.29
C VAL A 244 0.94 19.97 -7.34
N TYR A 245 -0.18 20.49 -7.78
CA TYR A 245 -0.43 21.94 -7.88
C TYR A 245 -0.43 22.59 -6.50
N GLY A 246 -1.16 21.99 -5.53
CA GLY A 246 -1.22 22.49 -4.16
C GLY A 246 0.16 22.46 -3.49
N ALA A 247 0.91 21.38 -3.67
CA ALA A 247 2.26 21.25 -3.15
C ALA A 247 3.24 22.25 -3.78
N ALA A 248 3.20 22.41 -5.09
CA ALA A 248 4.14 23.28 -5.81
C ALA A 248 3.86 24.78 -5.63
N ARG A 249 2.61 25.19 -5.44
CA ARG A 249 2.24 26.61 -5.35
C ARG A 249 2.00 27.15 -3.95
N ARG A 250 1.91 26.27 -2.94
CA ARG A 250 1.64 26.68 -1.58
C ARG A 250 2.87 27.34 -0.93
N ASP A 251 2.64 28.45 -0.24
CA ASP A 251 3.68 29.20 0.48
C ASP A 251 3.89 28.64 1.91
N GLY A 252 4.28 27.38 2.03
CA GLY A 252 4.58 26.73 3.30
C GLY A 252 3.90 25.37 3.49
N PRO A 253 4.29 24.62 4.53
CA PRO A 253 3.73 23.32 4.83
C PRO A 253 2.24 23.44 5.16
N PRO A 254 1.41 22.45 4.81
CA PRO A 254 -0.01 22.41 5.18
C PRO A 254 -0.23 22.42 6.68
N CYS A 255 0.67 21.78 7.42
CA CYS A 255 0.74 21.80 8.87
C CYS A 255 2.12 22.33 9.26
N ASP A 256 2.17 23.57 9.77
CA ASP A 256 3.43 24.14 10.27
C ASP A 256 3.77 23.52 11.63
N GLY A 257 4.89 22.82 11.72
CA GLY A 257 5.34 22.14 12.94
C GLY A 257 5.45 23.06 14.15
N PRO A 258 6.15 24.19 14.08
CA PRO A 258 6.18 25.20 15.14
C PRO A 258 4.79 25.69 15.57
N ALA A 259 3.91 26.01 14.63
CA ALA A 259 2.54 26.43 14.92
C ALA A 259 1.74 25.31 15.61
N PHE A 260 1.88 24.06 15.17
CA PHE A 260 1.27 22.89 15.80
C PHE A 260 1.71 22.74 17.26
N TYR A 261 3.03 22.78 17.54
CA TYR A 261 3.53 22.67 18.91
C TYR A 261 3.11 23.86 19.78
N LYS A 262 2.98 25.06 19.21
CA LYS A 262 2.45 26.24 19.90
C LYS A 262 0.96 26.06 20.24
N ALA A 263 0.17 25.55 19.31
CA ALA A 263 -1.24 25.23 19.55
C ALA A 263 -1.42 24.10 20.57
N LEU A 264 -0.47 23.18 20.65
CA LEU A 264 -0.48 22.08 21.62
C LEU A 264 -0.02 22.51 23.02
N ALA A 265 0.71 23.62 23.15
CA ALA A 265 1.26 24.07 24.43
C ALA A 265 0.20 24.21 25.57
N PRO A 266 -1.03 24.71 25.34
CA PRO A 266 -2.08 24.78 26.37
C PRO A 266 -2.53 23.40 26.88
N TYR A 267 -2.35 22.34 26.08
CA TYR A 267 -2.74 20.96 26.40
C TYR A 267 -1.66 20.22 27.21
N LYS A 268 -0.44 20.75 27.29
CA LYS A 268 0.63 20.21 28.15
C LYS A 268 0.33 20.49 29.63
N ARG A 269 -0.62 19.74 30.18
CA ARG A 269 -1.14 19.96 31.56
C ARG A 269 -0.67 18.91 32.56
N LEU A 270 -0.22 17.73 32.08
CA LEU A 270 0.12 16.63 32.99
C LEU A 270 1.40 16.95 33.79
N PRO A 271 1.35 16.90 35.13
CA PRO A 271 2.51 17.04 35.98
C PRO A 271 3.53 15.91 35.72
N ARG A 272 4.82 16.19 35.87
CA ARG A 272 5.86 15.17 35.75
C ARG A 272 5.65 14.01 36.74
N LEU A 273 5.15 14.29 37.92
CA LEU A 273 4.88 13.27 38.94
C LEU A 273 3.82 12.28 38.49
N THR A 274 2.70 12.75 37.94
CA THR A 274 1.62 11.89 37.44
C THR A 274 2.12 10.99 36.29
N CYS A 275 2.83 11.56 35.32
CA CYS A 275 3.44 10.77 34.23
C CYS A 275 4.47 9.77 34.80
N GLY A 276 5.25 10.18 35.79
CA GLY A 276 6.24 9.31 36.45
C GLY A 276 5.61 8.16 37.23
N ILE A 277 4.53 8.40 37.97
CA ILE A 277 3.79 7.36 38.69
C ILE A 277 3.18 6.35 37.70
N ALA A 278 2.50 6.83 36.65
CA ALA A 278 1.88 5.96 35.67
C ALA A 278 2.92 5.08 34.94
N THR A 279 3.99 5.69 34.45
CA THR A 279 5.09 4.95 33.78
C THR A 279 5.82 4.03 34.75
N GLY A 280 6.01 4.45 36.01
CA GLY A 280 6.64 3.63 37.06
C GLY A 280 5.80 2.41 37.43
N ALA A 281 4.48 2.57 37.53
CA ALA A 281 3.55 1.45 37.77
C ALA A 281 3.59 0.43 36.64
N LEU A 282 3.63 0.89 35.37
CA LEU A 282 3.82 -0.02 34.22
C LEU A 282 5.17 -0.72 34.28
N CYS A 283 6.26 -0.03 34.59
CA CYS A 283 7.57 -0.65 34.76
C CYS A 283 7.59 -1.72 35.87
N ALA A 284 6.91 -1.46 37.00
CA ALA A 284 6.79 -2.44 38.08
C ALA A 284 6.02 -3.68 37.64
N LEU A 285 4.89 -3.48 36.92
CA LEU A 285 4.10 -4.59 36.35
C LEU A 285 4.92 -5.40 35.36
N TYR A 286 5.68 -4.75 34.48
CA TYR A 286 6.56 -5.41 33.49
C TYR A 286 7.70 -6.17 34.18
N SER A 287 8.29 -5.61 35.24
CA SER A 287 9.29 -6.31 36.05
C SER A 287 8.73 -7.60 36.65
N LEU A 288 7.52 -7.54 37.19
CA LEU A 288 6.84 -8.73 37.73
C LEU A 288 6.57 -9.76 36.63
N PHE A 289 6.08 -9.33 35.47
CA PHE A 289 5.87 -10.21 34.31
C PHE A 289 7.15 -10.94 33.88
N PHE A 290 8.27 -10.22 33.72
CA PHE A 290 9.54 -10.83 33.33
C PHE A 290 10.11 -11.74 34.41
N ALA A 291 9.90 -11.44 35.70
CA ALA A 291 10.29 -12.31 36.80
C ALA A 291 9.51 -13.64 36.76
N LEU A 292 8.21 -13.61 36.51
CA LEU A 292 7.37 -14.80 36.35
C LEU A 292 7.79 -15.62 35.09
N GLN A 293 8.02 -14.95 33.95
CA GLN A 293 8.48 -15.62 32.73
C GLN A 293 9.85 -16.29 32.95
N LEU A 294 10.76 -15.64 33.67
CA LEU A 294 12.06 -16.25 34.00
C LEU A 294 11.92 -17.46 34.92
N ALA A 295 11.01 -17.38 35.89
CA ALA A 295 10.74 -18.52 36.79
C ALA A 295 10.15 -19.72 36.02
N GLU A 296 9.22 -19.47 35.07
CA GLU A 296 8.69 -20.54 34.20
C GLU A 296 9.77 -21.14 33.31
N TRP A 297 10.65 -20.34 32.72
CA TRP A 297 11.76 -20.85 31.89
C TRP A 297 12.74 -21.67 32.68
N THR A 298 13.07 -21.26 33.91
CA THR A 298 13.98 -22.06 34.79
C THR A 298 13.34 -23.37 35.22
N ALA A 299 12.03 -23.39 35.48
CA ALA A 299 11.27 -24.60 35.79
C ALA A 299 11.18 -25.54 34.56
N ALA A 300 10.97 -25.01 33.37
CA ALA A 300 10.88 -25.78 32.13
C ALA A 300 12.23 -26.41 31.72
N MET A 301 13.37 -25.77 32.03
CA MET A 301 14.70 -26.36 31.78
C MET A 301 15.02 -27.54 32.69
N GLY A 302 14.33 -27.70 33.82
CA GLY A 302 14.47 -28.83 34.76
C GLY A 302 13.44 -29.93 34.57
N GLY A 303 12.47 -29.80 33.64
CA GLY A 303 11.38 -30.76 33.43
C GLY A 303 11.40 -31.46 32.06
N PRO A 304 10.51 -32.48 31.84
CA PRO A 304 10.29 -33.04 30.53
C PRO A 304 9.82 -31.92 29.58
N GLY A 305 10.47 -31.81 28.38
CA GLY A 305 10.22 -30.76 27.41
C GLY A 305 8.74 -30.61 27.06
N LEU A 306 8.32 -29.37 26.72
CA LEU A 306 6.97 -29.05 26.29
C LEU A 306 6.53 -29.93 25.11
N THR A 307 5.35 -30.50 25.18
CA THR A 307 4.74 -31.20 24.04
C THR A 307 4.43 -30.20 22.90
N ALA A 308 4.39 -30.66 21.66
CA ALA A 308 4.13 -29.83 20.49
C ALA A 308 2.83 -28.99 20.60
N PRO A 309 1.68 -29.49 21.12
CA PRO A 309 0.48 -28.69 21.37
C PRO A 309 0.66 -27.59 22.40
N GLU A 310 1.37 -27.87 23.50
CA GLU A 310 1.66 -26.91 24.57
C GLU A 310 2.60 -25.80 24.08
N ALA A 311 3.62 -26.14 23.27
CA ALA A 311 4.51 -25.18 22.62
C ALA A 311 3.77 -24.29 21.62
N SER A 312 2.77 -24.85 20.91
CA SER A 312 1.91 -24.09 19.98
C SER A 312 1.05 -23.08 20.73
N ALA A 313 0.33 -23.51 21.76
CA ALA A 313 -0.51 -22.62 22.58
C ALA A 313 0.34 -21.50 23.21
N PHE A 314 1.49 -21.86 23.81
CA PHE A 314 2.42 -20.89 24.40
C PHE A 314 2.95 -19.85 23.43
N ALA A 315 3.20 -20.23 22.16
CA ALA A 315 3.75 -19.33 21.16
C ALA A 315 2.68 -18.41 20.55
N VAL A 316 1.47 -18.92 20.31
CA VAL A 316 0.39 -18.15 19.64
C VAL A 316 -0.30 -17.20 20.61
N ASP A 317 -0.68 -17.69 21.79
CA ASP A 317 -1.46 -16.90 22.74
C ASP A 317 -0.67 -15.73 23.32
N GLY A 318 0.62 -15.86 23.53
CA GLY A 318 1.45 -14.78 24.05
C GLY A 318 1.91 -13.74 23.02
N PHE A 319 1.82 -14.02 21.72
CA PHE A 319 2.34 -13.10 20.68
C PHE A 319 1.49 -11.84 20.53
N TRP A 320 0.18 -11.99 20.42
CA TRP A 320 -0.74 -10.86 20.22
C TRP A 320 -0.82 -9.95 21.44
N GLU A 321 -0.72 -10.53 22.64
CA GLU A 321 -0.66 -9.80 23.91
C GLU A 321 0.59 -8.92 23.97
N LEU A 322 1.75 -9.48 23.63
CA LEU A 322 3.02 -8.73 23.58
C LEU A 322 2.98 -7.61 22.54
N LEU A 323 2.36 -7.84 21.38
CA LEU A 323 2.18 -6.81 20.37
C LEU A 323 1.28 -5.66 20.87
N ARG A 324 0.17 -5.98 21.57
CA ARG A 324 -0.71 -4.98 22.17
C ARG A 324 0.01 -4.15 23.24
N ILE A 325 0.86 -4.78 24.06
CA ILE A 325 1.70 -4.09 25.03
C ILE A 325 2.66 -3.12 24.33
N GLN A 326 3.29 -3.52 23.24
CA GLN A 326 4.16 -2.64 22.45
C GLN A 326 3.42 -1.42 21.89
N LEU A 327 2.20 -1.60 21.39
CA LEU A 327 1.36 -0.50 20.93
C LEU A 327 0.95 0.43 22.09
N LEU A 328 0.65 -0.14 23.27
CA LEU A 328 0.39 0.62 24.49
C LEU A 328 1.61 1.46 24.88
N ASP A 329 2.81 0.89 24.84
CA ASP A 329 4.06 1.57 25.17
C ASP A 329 4.31 2.77 24.25
N ILE A 330 4.08 2.61 22.95
CA ILE A 330 4.16 3.70 21.97
C ILE A 330 3.12 4.79 22.29
N ALA A 331 1.89 4.40 22.63
CA ALA A 331 0.83 5.34 22.99
C ALA A 331 1.16 6.10 24.29
N VAL A 332 1.70 5.44 25.30
CA VAL A 332 2.15 6.06 26.56
C VAL A 332 3.28 7.05 26.30
N LEU A 333 4.29 6.67 25.51
CA LEU A 333 5.40 7.56 25.15
C LEU A 333 4.92 8.77 24.35
N ALA A 334 3.99 8.57 23.41
CA ALA A 334 3.37 9.65 22.66
C ALA A 334 2.56 10.56 23.60
N GLY A 335 1.74 10.00 24.49
CA GLY A 335 0.98 10.74 25.48
C GLY A 335 1.87 11.58 26.40
N VAL A 336 2.96 11.00 26.89
CA VAL A 336 3.97 11.74 27.67
C VAL A 336 4.61 12.86 26.85
N HIS A 337 4.98 12.58 25.60
CA HIS A 337 5.60 13.58 24.73
C HIS A 337 4.69 14.79 24.46
N PHE A 338 3.41 14.53 24.20
CA PHE A 338 2.46 15.58 23.80
C PHE A 338 1.77 16.28 24.98
N LEU A 339 1.54 15.58 26.10
CA LEU A 339 0.71 16.09 27.20
C LEU A 339 1.50 16.46 28.46
N ALA A 340 2.73 15.95 28.66
CA ALA A 340 3.50 16.25 29.85
C ALA A 340 4.13 17.65 29.80
N LYS A 341 4.05 18.38 30.93
CA LYS A 341 4.71 19.70 31.12
C LYS A 341 6.23 19.59 31.09
N ARG A 342 6.79 18.49 31.57
CA ARG A 342 8.23 18.24 31.65
C ARG A 342 8.54 16.80 31.25
N PRO A 343 9.67 16.52 30.62
CA PRO A 343 10.06 15.17 30.28
C PRO A 343 10.23 14.28 31.51
N LEU A 344 10.04 12.96 31.31
CA LEU A 344 10.29 11.95 32.35
C LEU A 344 11.75 11.97 32.81
N PRO A 345 12.04 11.48 34.04
CA PRO A 345 13.42 11.20 34.45
C PRO A 345 14.08 10.25 33.44
N LYS A 346 15.34 10.54 33.08
CA LYS A 346 16.06 9.74 32.07
C LYS A 346 16.12 8.25 32.43
N ALA A 347 16.36 7.93 33.71
CA ALA A 347 16.40 6.54 34.18
C ALA A 347 15.07 5.82 33.96
N LEU A 348 13.95 6.46 34.30
CA LEU A 348 12.61 5.88 34.13
C LEU A 348 12.25 5.73 32.63
N ALA A 349 12.56 6.75 31.83
CA ALA A 349 12.33 6.68 30.39
C ALA A 349 13.20 5.59 29.73
N ALA A 350 14.45 5.43 30.16
CA ALA A 350 15.33 4.38 29.67
C ALA A 350 14.85 2.99 30.08
N LEU A 351 14.41 2.83 31.34
CA LEU A 351 13.86 1.57 31.83
C LEU A 351 12.60 1.18 31.04
N PHE A 352 11.68 2.13 30.82
CA PHE A 352 10.46 1.89 30.06
C PHE A 352 10.73 1.52 28.60
N CYS A 353 11.62 2.26 27.91
CA CYS A 353 12.06 1.89 26.56
C CYS A 353 12.81 0.56 26.54
N GLY A 354 13.56 0.23 27.60
CA GLY A 354 14.23 -1.06 27.76
C GLY A 354 13.25 -2.23 27.82
N PHE A 355 12.12 -2.07 28.53
CA PHE A 355 11.04 -3.06 28.51
C PHE A 355 10.43 -3.23 27.12
N GLY A 356 10.22 -2.15 26.36
CA GLY A 356 9.77 -2.24 24.99
C GLY A 356 10.72 -3.08 24.10
N VAL A 357 12.03 -2.90 24.26
CA VAL A 357 13.03 -3.75 23.57
C VAL A 357 12.95 -5.19 24.05
N ALA A 358 12.83 -5.43 25.37
CA ALA A 358 12.74 -6.77 25.95
C ALA A 358 11.48 -7.52 25.48
N PHE A 359 10.33 -6.85 25.39
CA PHE A 359 9.11 -7.43 24.84
C PHE A 359 9.25 -7.80 23.36
N ALA A 360 9.88 -6.96 22.55
CA ALA A 360 10.13 -7.27 21.15
C ALA A 360 11.05 -8.49 20.98
N LEU A 361 12.09 -8.60 21.82
CA LEU A 361 12.98 -9.75 21.82
C LEU A 361 12.27 -11.03 22.28
N LEU A 362 11.44 -10.96 23.33
CA LEU A 362 10.67 -12.09 23.82
C LEU A 362 9.67 -12.59 22.76
N ALA A 363 8.92 -11.66 22.14
CA ALA A 363 8.00 -11.99 21.06
C ALA A 363 8.73 -12.62 19.86
N GLY A 364 9.91 -12.08 19.51
CA GLY A 364 10.76 -12.62 18.45
C GLY A 364 11.27 -14.01 18.76
N ALA A 365 11.68 -14.28 20.01
CA ALA A 365 12.13 -15.60 20.45
C ALA A 365 10.99 -16.64 20.41
N LYS A 366 9.79 -16.28 20.88
CA LYS A 366 8.59 -17.11 20.78
C LYS A 366 8.23 -17.42 19.32
N LEU A 367 8.22 -16.40 18.45
CA LEU A 367 7.96 -16.59 17.03
C LEU A 367 9.01 -17.47 16.35
N ALA A 368 10.30 -17.30 16.70
CA ALA A 368 11.38 -18.13 16.16
C ALA A 368 11.24 -19.60 16.58
N ALA A 369 10.89 -19.86 17.84
CA ALA A 369 10.61 -21.21 18.33
C ALA A 369 9.42 -21.84 17.58
N TYR A 370 8.36 -21.06 17.37
CA TYR A 370 7.18 -21.50 16.64
C TYR A 370 7.48 -21.82 15.17
N ILE A 371 8.29 -20.99 14.49
CA ILE A 371 8.72 -21.25 13.11
C ILE A 371 9.58 -22.52 13.02
N ARG A 372 10.46 -22.77 14.00
CA ARG A 372 11.28 -24.00 14.04
C ARG A 372 10.41 -25.25 14.12
N LEU A 373 9.35 -25.24 14.93
CA LEU A 373 8.46 -26.37 15.12
C LEU A 373 7.50 -26.57 13.93
N PHE A 374 6.88 -25.52 13.46
CA PHE A 374 5.75 -25.57 12.53
C PHE A 374 6.03 -24.95 11.15
N GLY A 375 7.28 -24.64 10.83
CA GLY A 375 7.68 -24.06 9.54
C GLY A 375 7.28 -22.60 9.35
N PHE A 376 7.59 -22.10 8.17
CA PHE A 376 7.25 -20.73 7.76
C PHE A 376 5.82 -20.66 7.24
N THR A 377 5.17 -19.54 7.50
CA THR A 377 3.91 -19.14 6.84
C THR A 377 3.98 -17.66 6.49
N PRO A 378 3.20 -17.17 5.51
CA PRO A 378 3.18 -15.74 5.16
C PRO A 378 2.91 -14.83 6.37
N ARG A 379 1.97 -15.22 7.24
CA ARG A 379 1.66 -14.48 8.47
C ARG A 379 2.85 -14.40 9.43
N ARG A 380 3.60 -15.49 9.60
CA ARG A 380 4.78 -15.53 10.49
C ARG A 380 5.92 -14.69 9.95
N VAL A 381 6.15 -14.71 8.63
CA VAL A 381 7.17 -13.88 7.98
C VAL A 381 6.81 -12.39 8.12
N ALA A 382 5.57 -12.00 7.84
CA ALA A 382 5.10 -10.63 8.02
C ALA A 382 5.21 -10.17 9.49
N ALA A 383 4.84 -11.03 10.44
CA ALA A 383 4.95 -10.76 11.87
C ALA A 383 6.42 -10.60 12.30
N GLY A 384 7.32 -11.46 11.82
CA GLY A 384 8.76 -11.38 12.11
C GLY A 384 9.39 -10.10 11.57
N TRP A 385 9.03 -9.70 10.36
CA TRP A 385 9.44 -8.41 9.80
C TRP A 385 8.94 -7.24 10.67
N PHE A 386 7.66 -7.23 11.02
CA PHE A 386 7.08 -6.16 11.83
C PHE A 386 7.70 -6.06 13.23
N LEU A 387 7.95 -7.20 13.89
CA LEU A 387 8.69 -7.25 15.17
C LEU A 387 10.10 -6.71 15.04
N THR A 388 10.79 -7.00 13.94
CA THR A 388 12.14 -6.46 13.70
C THR A 388 12.09 -4.94 13.58
N VAL A 389 11.09 -4.37 12.90
CA VAL A 389 10.87 -2.92 12.84
C VAL A 389 10.59 -2.35 14.23
N LEU A 390 9.73 -2.97 15.02
CA LEU A 390 9.42 -2.53 16.39
C LEU A 390 10.65 -2.60 17.30
N LEU A 391 11.47 -3.64 17.18
CA LEU A 391 12.73 -3.77 17.90
C LEU A 391 13.68 -2.61 17.57
N VAL A 392 13.86 -2.31 16.29
CA VAL A 392 14.69 -1.19 15.85
C VAL A 392 14.13 0.14 16.38
N TRP A 393 12.82 0.34 16.34
CA TRP A 393 12.18 1.53 16.91
C TRP A 393 12.38 1.63 18.42
N GLY A 394 12.24 0.53 19.17
CA GLY A 394 12.51 0.47 20.60
C GLY A 394 13.96 0.87 20.93
N VAL A 395 14.92 0.33 20.18
CA VAL A 395 16.35 0.68 20.33
C VAL A 395 16.59 2.15 19.98
N LEU A 396 16.01 2.68 18.91
CA LEU A 396 16.13 4.11 18.55
C LEU A 396 15.54 5.03 19.63
N LEU A 397 14.40 4.66 20.23
CA LEU A 397 13.80 5.41 21.34
C LEU A 397 14.69 5.35 22.59
N LEU A 398 15.23 4.18 22.93
CA LEU A 398 16.16 4.02 24.05
C LEU A 398 17.43 4.86 23.85
N VAL A 399 18.04 4.82 22.65
CA VAL A 399 19.22 5.64 22.33
C VAL A 399 18.89 7.13 22.40
N ARG A 400 17.68 7.54 21.97
CA ARG A 400 17.23 8.93 22.02
C ARG A 400 17.13 9.49 23.44
N VAL A 401 16.91 8.65 24.47
CA VAL A 401 16.92 9.09 25.87
C VAL A 401 18.28 9.66 26.27
N PHE A 402 19.35 9.08 25.74
CA PHE A 402 20.74 9.45 26.06
C PHE A 402 21.37 10.41 25.06
N LYS A 403 21.07 10.22 23.75
CA LYS A 403 21.65 11.00 22.64
C LYS A 403 20.55 11.67 21.81
N PRO A 404 20.69 12.93 21.41
CA PRO A 404 19.70 13.63 20.58
C PRO A 404 19.76 13.16 19.12
N ILE A 405 19.21 11.96 18.84
CA ILE A 405 19.10 11.44 17.48
C ILE A 405 17.71 11.72 16.90
N PRO A 406 17.57 11.86 15.58
CA PRO A 406 16.30 12.02 14.89
C PRO A 406 15.57 10.66 14.75
N ALA A 407 15.22 10.03 15.90
CA ALA A 407 14.71 8.66 15.96
C ALA A 407 13.48 8.44 15.07
N ALA A 408 12.52 9.38 15.02
CA ALA A 408 11.33 9.26 14.16
C ALA A 408 11.71 9.22 12.67
N ARG A 409 12.63 10.07 12.23
CA ARG A 409 13.11 10.11 10.84
C ARG A 409 13.78 8.79 10.46
N ILE A 410 14.70 8.32 11.31
CA ILE A 410 15.41 7.05 11.08
C ILE A 410 14.40 5.89 11.11
N GLY A 411 13.49 5.87 12.08
CA GLY A 411 12.50 4.82 12.22
C GLY A 411 11.56 4.69 11.02
N ILE A 412 11.09 5.81 10.48
CA ILE A 412 10.23 5.81 9.28
C ILE A 412 11.04 5.38 8.04
N ALA A 413 12.30 5.81 7.92
CA ALA A 413 13.17 5.38 6.84
C ALA A 413 13.44 3.86 6.91
N VAL A 414 13.71 3.33 8.10
CA VAL A 414 13.88 1.89 8.33
C VAL A 414 12.63 1.11 7.95
N LEU A 415 11.44 1.59 8.37
CA LEU A 415 10.17 0.98 8.00
C LEU A 415 10.02 0.89 6.46
N ALA A 416 10.22 2.01 5.77
CA ALA A 416 10.04 2.06 4.31
C ALA A 416 11.08 1.20 3.58
N VAL A 417 12.35 1.31 3.92
CA VAL A 417 13.43 0.55 3.27
C VAL A 417 13.28 -0.94 3.55
N SER A 418 13.03 -1.34 4.80
CA SER A 418 12.87 -2.76 5.14
C SER A 418 11.63 -3.38 4.48
N PHE A 419 10.56 -2.59 4.28
CA PHE A 419 9.37 -3.04 3.57
C PHE A 419 9.64 -3.30 2.08
N VAL A 420 10.38 -2.42 1.44
CA VAL A 420 10.85 -2.61 0.05
C VAL A 420 11.75 -3.84 -0.04
N VAL A 421 12.72 -3.97 0.88
CA VAL A 421 13.63 -5.14 0.91
C VAL A 421 12.84 -6.43 1.10
N LEU A 422 11.84 -6.46 1.99
CA LEU A 422 10.97 -7.61 2.16
C LEU A 422 10.30 -8.02 0.83
N GLY A 423 9.76 -7.05 0.08
CA GLY A 423 9.21 -7.31 -1.26
C GLY A 423 10.23 -7.87 -2.26
N CYS A 424 11.50 -7.43 -2.19
CA CYS A 424 12.57 -7.90 -3.08
C CYS A 424 13.05 -9.32 -2.77
N THR A 425 12.74 -9.88 -1.60
CA THR A 425 13.28 -11.19 -1.17
C THR A 425 12.48 -12.40 -1.64
N ASP A 426 11.40 -12.20 -2.38
CA ASP A 426 10.46 -13.23 -2.82
C ASP A 426 10.06 -14.17 -1.66
N PRO A 427 9.36 -13.67 -0.65
CA PRO A 427 9.06 -14.45 0.55
C PRO A 427 8.16 -15.65 0.26
N ASP A 428 7.20 -15.49 -0.67
CA ASP A 428 6.23 -16.53 -1.00
C ASP A 428 6.92 -17.77 -1.59
N ARG A 429 7.85 -17.56 -2.52
CA ARG A 429 8.67 -18.65 -3.08
C ARG A 429 9.47 -19.36 -2.01
N ARG A 430 10.16 -18.61 -1.14
CA ARG A 430 10.97 -19.19 -0.06
C ARG A 430 10.14 -19.98 0.94
N ILE A 431 8.94 -19.50 1.27
CA ILE A 431 8.00 -20.20 2.16
C ILE A 431 7.52 -21.48 1.49
N ALA A 432 7.12 -21.43 0.22
CA ALA A 432 6.67 -22.60 -0.53
C ALA A 432 7.78 -23.66 -0.65
N GLU A 433 8.99 -23.25 -1.04
CA GLU A 433 10.17 -24.13 -1.10
C GLU A 433 10.50 -24.75 0.25
N ALA A 434 10.46 -23.98 1.34
CA ALA A 434 10.69 -24.51 2.69
C ALA A 434 9.62 -25.51 3.11
N THR A 435 8.34 -25.25 2.78
CA THR A 435 7.21 -26.15 3.09
C THR A 435 7.35 -27.48 2.35
N LEU A 436 7.67 -27.43 1.05
CA LEU A 436 7.93 -28.62 0.24
C LEU A 436 9.12 -29.42 0.78
N THR A 437 10.24 -28.76 1.07
CA THR A 437 11.45 -29.40 1.58
C THR A 437 11.21 -30.09 2.92
N ARG A 438 10.45 -29.48 3.85
CA ARG A 438 10.11 -30.12 5.15
C ARG A 438 9.25 -31.37 4.96
N TRP A 439 8.32 -31.35 4.02
CA TRP A 439 7.50 -32.51 3.69
C TRP A 439 8.34 -33.63 3.03
N GLU A 440 9.17 -33.33 2.02
CA GLU A 440 10.06 -34.25 1.35
C GLU A 440 11.05 -34.94 2.32
N GLN A 441 11.53 -34.18 3.32
CA GLN A 441 12.42 -34.70 4.38
C GLN A 441 11.69 -35.50 5.46
N GLY A 442 10.35 -35.64 5.38
CA GLY A 442 9.55 -36.33 6.38
C GLY A 442 9.46 -35.59 7.72
N THR A 443 9.88 -34.32 7.79
CA THR A 443 9.76 -33.52 9.02
C THR A 443 8.29 -33.22 9.31
N ASP A 444 7.52 -32.92 8.29
CA ASP A 444 6.08 -32.75 8.37
C ASP A 444 5.39 -33.97 7.73
N PRO A 445 4.52 -34.68 8.47
CA PRO A 445 3.88 -35.91 7.97
C PRO A 445 2.90 -35.66 6.83
N MET A 446 2.36 -34.43 6.73
CA MET A 446 1.43 -34.02 5.67
C MET A 446 1.89 -32.69 5.08
N LEU A 447 1.72 -32.55 3.76
CA LEU A 447 1.97 -31.28 3.07
C LEU A 447 0.94 -30.24 3.53
N ASP A 448 1.42 -29.08 3.97
CA ASP A 448 0.55 -27.95 4.33
C ASP A 448 0.08 -27.21 3.06
N THR A 449 -1.03 -27.71 2.49
CA THR A 449 -1.68 -27.15 1.30
C THR A 449 -2.18 -25.72 1.53
N GLY A 450 -2.59 -25.41 2.77
CA GLY A 450 -3.04 -24.07 3.14
C GLY A 450 -1.92 -23.03 3.06
N VAL A 451 -0.69 -23.40 3.41
CA VAL A 451 0.47 -22.52 3.25
C VAL A 451 0.80 -22.29 1.78
N LEU A 452 0.78 -23.34 0.96
CA LEU A 452 1.03 -23.22 -0.49
C LEU A 452 -0.01 -22.29 -1.16
N SER A 453 -1.28 -22.45 -0.84
CA SER A 453 -2.34 -21.58 -1.31
C SER A 453 -2.15 -20.12 -0.85
N ALA A 454 -1.80 -19.92 0.43
CA ALA A 454 -1.56 -18.57 0.96
C ALA A 454 -0.33 -17.86 0.36
N CYS A 455 0.64 -18.61 -0.19
CA CYS A 455 1.78 -18.08 -0.94
C CYS A 455 1.46 -17.82 -2.41
N GLY A 456 0.27 -18.22 -2.88
CA GLY A 456 -0.06 -18.18 -4.29
C GLY A 456 0.67 -19.24 -5.13
N ALA A 457 1.06 -20.35 -4.52
CA ALA A 457 1.72 -21.46 -5.19
C ALA A 457 0.71 -22.48 -5.80
N THR A 458 -0.57 -22.12 -5.88
CA THR A 458 -1.66 -22.93 -6.41
C THR A 458 -2.40 -22.21 -7.51
N GLN A 459 -3.24 -22.91 -8.25
CA GLN A 459 -3.97 -22.38 -9.41
C GLN A 459 -4.90 -21.18 -9.10
N TYR A 460 -5.33 -21.01 -7.85
CA TYR A 460 -6.17 -19.90 -7.44
C TYR A 460 -5.45 -18.55 -7.32
N SER A 461 -4.16 -18.47 -7.59
CA SER A 461 -3.33 -17.29 -7.31
C SER A 461 -3.20 -16.27 -8.45
N GLY A 462 -3.73 -16.58 -9.63
CA GLY A 462 -3.68 -15.71 -10.80
C GLY A 462 -2.36 -15.76 -11.57
N GLU A 463 -2.34 -15.13 -12.74
CA GLU A 463 -1.24 -15.18 -13.73
C GLU A 463 0.12 -14.69 -13.21
N GLU A 464 0.12 -13.81 -12.20
CA GLU A 464 1.36 -13.23 -11.64
C GLU A 464 2.23 -14.26 -10.92
N LYS A 465 1.64 -15.38 -10.47
CA LYS A 465 2.32 -16.45 -9.74
C LYS A 465 2.57 -17.70 -10.57
N GLU A 466 2.34 -17.68 -11.87
CA GLU A 466 2.60 -18.82 -12.77
C GLU A 466 3.98 -19.48 -12.57
N PRO A 467 5.12 -18.73 -12.41
CA PRO A 467 6.40 -19.37 -12.20
C PRO A 467 6.50 -20.15 -10.87
N LEU A 468 5.83 -19.66 -9.82
CA LEU A 468 5.79 -20.35 -8.53
C LEU A 468 4.89 -21.58 -8.60
N LEU A 469 3.71 -21.45 -9.23
CA LEU A 469 2.81 -22.56 -9.50
C LEU A 469 3.52 -23.69 -10.27
N MET A 470 4.22 -23.35 -11.35
CA MET A 470 4.98 -24.31 -12.17
C MET A 470 6.06 -25.04 -11.35
N SER A 471 6.89 -24.31 -10.61
CA SER A 471 7.95 -24.92 -9.80
C SER A 471 7.39 -25.84 -8.69
N THR A 472 6.30 -25.43 -8.06
CA THR A 472 5.59 -26.21 -7.03
C THR A 472 4.99 -27.47 -7.63
N THR A 473 4.25 -27.35 -8.73
CA THR A 473 3.60 -28.50 -9.41
C THR A 473 4.62 -29.50 -9.92
N THR A 474 5.73 -29.03 -10.50
CA THR A 474 6.82 -29.90 -10.96
C THR A 474 7.37 -30.76 -9.82
N ARG A 475 7.64 -30.18 -8.64
CA ARG A 475 8.10 -30.93 -7.48
C ARG A 475 7.04 -31.91 -6.98
N LEU A 476 5.77 -31.50 -6.89
CA LEU A 476 4.68 -32.40 -6.46
C LEU A 476 4.48 -33.60 -7.39
N VAL A 477 4.70 -33.43 -8.71
CA VAL A 477 4.67 -34.52 -9.67
C VAL A 477 5.88 -35.44 -9.49
N GLN A 478 7.09 -34.87 -9.34
CA GLN A 478 8.34 -35.63 -9.15
C GLN A 478 8.32 -36.46 -7.86
N ASP A 479 7.77 -35.90 -6.78
CA ASP A 479 7.71 -36.55 -5.45
C ASP A 479 6.49 -37.46 -5.32
N GLY A 480 5.67 -37.59 -6.37
CA GLY A 480 4.51 -38.48 -6.41
C GLY A 480 3.36 -38.06 -5.50
N TRP A 481 3.27 -36.78 -5.12
CA TRP A 481 2.24 -36.29 -4.19
C TRP A 481 0.83 -36.60 -4.64
N PHE A 482 0.55 -36.60 -5.93
CA PHE A 482 -0.78 -36.85 -6.49
C PHE A 482 -1.21 -38.30 -6.40
N ILE A 483 -0.25 -39.26 -6.39
CA ILE A 483 -0.52 -40.68 -6.49
C ILE A 483 -1.16 -41.20 -5.20
N GLY A 484 -2.30 -41.89 -5.33
CA GLY A 484 -3.05 -42.42 -4.19
C GLY A 484 -3.95 -41.41 -3.47
N ARG A 485 -3.97 -40.14 -3.91
CA ARG A 485 -4.86 -39.11 -3.32
C ARG A 485 -6.21 -39.09 -3.97
N SER A 486 -7.21 -38.67 -3.17
CA SER A 486 -8.55 -38.42 -3.68
C SER A 486 -8.59 -37.16 -4.56
N LEU A 487 -9.54 -37.11 -5.49
CA LEU A 487 -9.78 -35.89 -6.27
C LEU A 487 -10.16 -34.70 -5.38
N ASP A 488 -10.88 -34.95 -4.28
CA ASP A 488 -11.27 -33.89 -3.34
C ASP A 488 -10.06 -33.20 -2.68
N ASP A 489 -9.01 -33.98 -2.36
CA ASP A 489 -7.74 -33.42 -1.85
C ASP A 489 -7.00 -32.61 -2.92
N ILE A 490 -7.05 -33.06 -4.17
CA ILE A 490 -6.41 -32.38 -5.30
C ILE A 490 -7.13 -31.08 -5.64
N TYR A 491 -8.48 -31.07 -5.57
CA TYR A 491 -9.28 -29.87 -5.79
C TYR A 491 -9.05 -28.75 -4.77
N GLN A 492 -8.41 -29.05 -3.63
CA GLN A 492 -7.97 -28.00 -2.70
C GLN A 492 -6.85 -27.12 -3.25
N LEU A 493 -6.08 -27.62 -4.21
CA LEU A 493 -4.93 -26.93 -4.81
C LEU A 493 -5.13 -26.58 -6.28
N TYR A 494 -5.86 -27.41 -7.04
CA TYR A 494 -5.98 -27.31 -8.50
C TYR A 494 -7.42 -27.46 -8.97
N ASP A 495 -7.86 -26.55 -9.85
CA ASP A 495 -9.11 -26.74 -10.60
C ASP A 495 -8.86 -27.70 -11.75
N CYS A 496 -9.30 -28.94 -11.61
CA CYS A 496 -9.13 -29.97 -12.62
C CYS A 496 -10.44 -30.20 -13.36
N TYR A 497 -10.40 -30.24 -14.68
CA TYR A 497 -11.56 -30.51 -15.53
C TYR A 497 -11.38 -31.88 -16.16
N GLY A 498 -12.39 -32.77 -16.05
CA GLY A 498 -12.34 -34.13 -16.56
C GLY A 498 -13.20 -34.32 -17.80
N ASP A 499 -12.64 -34.89 -18.86
CA ASP A 499 -13.37 -35.17 -20.09
C ASP A 499 -14.18 -36.46 -20.02
N ASN A 500 -13.76 -37.49 -19.27
CA ASN A 500 -14.39 -38.83 -19.27
C ASN A 500 -14.29 -39.59 -17.94
N GLN A 501 -14.33 -38.94 -16.79
CA GLN A 501 -14.21 -39.56 -15.45
C GLN A 501 -12.91 -40.30 -15.14
N THR A 502 -12.02 -40.47 -16.11
CA THR A 502 -10.72 -41.16 -15.94
C THR A 502 -9.51 -40.25 -16.14
N VAL A 503 -9.66 -39.15 -16.87
CA VAL A 503 -8.58 -38.21 -17.13
C VAL A 503 -9.04 -36.80 -16.74
N TYR A 504 -8.25 -36.14 -15.92
CA TYR A 504 -8.47 -34.76 -15.49
C TYR A 504 -7.27 -33.92 -15.92
N THR A 505 -7.53 -32.72 -16.40
CA THR A 505 -6.49 -31.80 -16.83
C THR A 505 -6.67 -30.45 -16.19
N THR A 506 -5.57 -29.76 -15.89
CA THR A 506 -5.57 -28.38 -15.48
C THR A 506 -4.45 -27.62 -16.20
N GLN A 507 -4.78 -26.48 -16.77
CA GLN A 507 -3.84 -25.64 -17.45
C GLN A 507 -3.09 -24.79 -16.41
N LEU A 508 -1.75 -24.90 -16.39
CA LEU A 508 -0.90 -24.19 -15.43
C LEU A 508 -0.40 -22.86 -16.00
N ASP A 509 -0.07 -22.85 -17.31
CA ASP A 509 0.29 -21.66 -18.07
C ASP A 509 -0.08 -21.84 -19.56
N SER A 510 0.37 -20.94 -20.45
CA SER A 510 0.09 -21.01 -21.88
C SER A 510 0.68 -22.23 -22.59
N THR A 511 1.64 -22.95 -21.98
CA THR A 511 2.42 -24.04 -22.58
C THR A 511 2.40 -25.33 -21.77
N HIS A 512 1.95 -25.30 -20.52
CA HIS A 512 2.00 -26.45 -19.63
C HIS A 512 0.63 -26.82 -19.09
N THR A 513 0.34 -28.14 -19.11
CA THR A 513 -0.89 -28.72 -18.60
C THR A 513 -0.55 -29.89 -17.66
N LEU A 514 -1.11 -29.87 -16.44
CA LEU A 514 -1.09 -31.02 -15.54
C LEU A 514 -2.18 -32.00 -15.98
N ARG A 515 -1.80 -33.24 -16.25
CA ARG A 515 -2.70 -34.35 -16.55
C ARG A 515 -2.70 -35.36 -15.42
N LEU A 516 -3.89 -35.68 -14.94
CA LEU A 516 -4.11 -36.66 -13.88
C LEU A 516 -4.92 -37.82 -14.45
N THR A 517 -4.48 -39.05 -14.21
CA THR A 517 -5.26 -40.27 -14.48
C THR A 517 -5.89 -40.74 -13.20
N VAL A 518 -7.20 -40.97 -13.19
CA VAL A 518 -7.99 -41.28 -11.99
C VAL A 518 -8.75 -42.58 -12.20
N GLN A 519 -8.74 -43.45 -11.20
CA GLN A 519 -9.57 -44.65 -11.13
C GLN A 519 -10.51 -44.54 -9.92
N GLY A 520 -11.83 -44.51 -10.16
CA GLY A 520 -12.79 -44.17 -9.13
C GLY A 520 -12.64 -42.72 -8.68
N ASN A 521 -12.27 -42.51 -7.42
CA ASN A 521 -11.95 -41.15 -6.88
C ASN A 521 -10.47 -40.98 -6.53
N THR A 522 -9.59 -41.88 -7.01
CA THR A 522 -8.17 -41.89 -6.60
C THR A 522 -7.27 -41.66 -7.81
N CYS A 523 -6.31 -40.73 -7.69
CA CYS A 523 -5.31 -40.47 -8.72
C CYS A 523 -4.27 -41.61 -8.79
N THR A 524 -4.08 -42.17 -9.98
CA THR A 524 -3.15 -43.28 -10.24
C THR A 524 -1.89 -42.84 -11.00
N ALA A 525 -1.97 -41.73 -11.74
CA ALA A 525 -0.80 -41.15 -12.42
C ALA A 525 -0.96 -39.64 -12.57
N ALA A 526 0.14 -38.92 -12.51
CA ALA A 526 0.22 -37.47 -12.73
C ALA A 526 1.39 -37.17 -13.67
N GLU A 527 1.13 -36.41 -14.70
CA GLU A 527 2.11 -36.05 -15.74
C GLU A 527 2.01 -34.56 -16.07
N LEU A 528 3.15 -33.96 -16.34
CA LEU A 528 3.25 -32.58 -16.80
C LEU A 528 3.47 -32.59 -18.31
N LEU A 529 2.49 -32.10 -19.06
CA LEU A 529 2.53 -32.04 -20.52
C LEU A 529 2.94 -30.64 -20.97
N THR A 530 3.87 -30.54 -21.92
CA THR A 530 4.17 -29.32 -22.66
C THR A 530 3.40 -29.33 -23.98
N ALA A 531 2.67 -28.24 -24.26
CA ALA A 531 1.91 -28.09 -25.51
C ALA A 531 2.81 -27.82 -26.68
#